data_0b6bd04cf0c850ca561323103e4eaf4f
#
_entry.id   0b6bd04cf0c850ca561323103e4eaf4f
#
_cell.length_a   1.000
_cell.length_b   1.000
_cell.length_c   1.000
_cell.angle_alpha   90.00
_cell.angle_beta   90.00
_cell.angle_gamma   90.00
#
_symmetry.space_group_name_H-M   'P 1'
#
loop_
_entity.id
_entity.type
_entity.pdbx_description
1 polymer ?
#
loop_
_entity_poly.entity_id
_entity_poly.type
_entity_poly.pdbx_seq_one_letter_code
_entity_poly.pdbx_strand_id
1 'polypeptide(L)'
;AEVEEWRIDKRLQTKYLDEKYIDIDEAINKAVWYKAEGVSKSIGVLCNAVHLLERLIERNIIPDTLTDQTSAHDPLIGYWPHEISYRQAKILREENPEQYIEYAYRSMFRHVDLMLQLMDKGAITFDYGNNIRARAREYIEKTNSPFTTHHSPFDFPGFVPAYIRPL
;
A
#
# COMPACT_ATOMS: atom_id res chain seq x y z
N ALA A 1 -4.56 -4.84 -2.21
CA ALA A 1 -3.59 -4.92 -3.30
C ALA A 1 -2.54 -5.98 -3.01
N GLU A 2 -2.11 -6.71 -4.02
CA GLU A 2 -1.04 -7.70 -3.96
C GLU A 2 -0.35 -7.78 -5.32
N VAL A 3 0.97 -7.81 -5.34
CA VAL A 3 1.78 -7.82 -6.57
C VAL A 3 2.05 -9.26 -7.06
N GLU A 4 2.05 -10.21 -6.14
CA GLU A 4 2.31 -11.61 -6.42
C GLU A 4 1.01 -12.40 -6.59
N GLU A 5 0.66 -12.72 -7.82
CA GLU A 5 -0.59 -13.36 -8.18
C GLU A 5 -0.86 -14.66 -7.40
N TRP A 6 0.17 -15.50 -7.21
CA TRP A 6 0.03 -16.76 -6.48
C TRP A 6 -0.44 -16.59 -5.03
N ARG A 7 -0.16 -15.43 -4.41
CA ARG A 7 -0.62 -15.12 -3.05
C ARG A 7 -2.11 -14.84 -3.02
N ILE A 8 -2.64 -14.16 -4.05
CA ILE A 8 -4.08 -13.95 -4.21
C ILE A 8 -4.76 -15.30 -4.43
N ASP A 9 -4.23 -16.11 -5.35
CA ASP A 9 -4.79 -17.41 -5.70
C ASP A 9 -4.85 -18.36 -4.48
N LYS A 10 -3.78 -18.36 -3.67
CA LYS A 10 -3.77 -19.13 -2.42
C LYS A 10 -4.87 -18.68 -1.44
N ARG A 11 -5.11 -17.37 -1.32
CA ARG A 11 -6.17 -16.83 -0.44
C ARG A 11 -7.56 -17.15 -0.96
N LEU A 12 -7.78 -17.20 -2.27
CA LEU A 12 -9.02 -17.68 -2.88
C LEU A 12 -9.26 -19.16 -2.56
N GLN A 13 -8.25 -20.02 -2.77
CA GLN A 13 -8.32 -21.45 -2.50
C GLN A 13 -8.66 -21.76 -1.03
N THR A 14 -8.09 -20.98 -0.11
CA THR A 14 -8.35 -21.14 1.34
C THR A 14 -9.60 -20.40 1.82
N LYS A 15 -10.38 -19.79 0.92
CA LYS A 15 -11.58 -19.00 1.21
C LYS A 15 -11.32 -17.81 2.17
N TYR A 16 -10.09 -17.32 2.20
CA TYR A 16 -9.71 -16.10 2.91
C TYR A 16 -10.00 -14.86 2.08
N LEU A 17 -10.20 -15.02 0.78
CA LEU A 17 -10.58 -14.01 -0.19
C LEU A 17 -11.75 -14.53 -1.01
N ASP A 18 -12.73 -13.68 -1.30
CA ASP A 18 -13.91 -14.05 -2.08
C ASP A 18 -13.68 -13.89 -3.58
N GLU A 19 -13.06 -12.79 -4.00
CA GLU A 19 -12.93 -12.42 -5.41
C GLU A 19 -11.55 -11.86 -5.72
N LYS A 20 -11.10 -12.07 -6.97
CA LYS A 20 -9.84 -11.56 -7.53
C LYS A 20 -10.12 -10.74 -8.78
N TYR A 21 -9.45 -9.61 -8.88
CA TYR A 21 -9.45 -8.75 -10.06
C TYR A 21 -8.03 -8.43 -10.50
N ILE A 22 -7.85 -8.25 -11.82
CA ILE A 22 -6.60 -7.77 -12.42
C ILE A 22 -6.72 -6.28 -12.73
N ASP A 23 -7.91 -5.86 -13.15
CA ASP A 23 -8.22 -4.46 -13.41
C ASP A 23 -8.60 -3.73 -12.13
N ILE A 24 -7.91 -2.59 -11.87
CA ILE A 24 -8.13 -1.79 -10.66
C ILE A 24 -9.51 -1.16 -10.66
N ASP A 25 -9.98 -0.68 -11.81
CA ASP A 25 -11.27 -0.01 -11.91
C ASP A 25 -12.44 -0.99 -11.72
N GLU A 26 -12.32 -2.21 -12.27
CA GLU A 26 -13.29 -3.27 -12.00
C GLU A 26 -13.36 -3.62 -10.52
N ALA A 27 -12.19 -3.78 -9.87
CA ALA A 27 -12.13 -4.06 -8.44
C ALA A 27 -12.79 -2.96 -7.60
N ILE A 28 -12.48 -1.69 -7.89
CA ILE A 28 -13.06 -0.53 -7.21
C ILE A 28 -14.56 -0.46 -7.45
N ASN A 29 -15.02 -0.59 -8.70
CA ASN A 29 -16.45 -0.55 -9.04
C ASN A 29 -17.23 -1.64 -8.28
N LYS A 30 -16.65 -2.83 -8.20
CA LYS A 30 -17.27 -3.94 -7.50
C LYS A 30 -17.32 -3.72 -5.99
N ALA A 31 -16.24 -3.19 -5.40
CA ALA A 31 -16.22 -2.85 -3.99
C ALA A 31 -17.27 -1.78 -3.62
N VAL A 32 -17.37 -0.72 -4.43
CA VAL A 32 -18.37 0.34 -4.25
C VAL A 32 -19.79 -0.22 -4.38
N TRP A 33 -20.02 -1.08 -5.37
CA TRP A 33 -21.31 -1.73 -5.55
C TRP A 33 -21.69 -2.62 -4.35
N TYR A 34 -20.78 -3.47 -3.87
CA TYR A 34 -21.03 -4.31 -2.70
C TYR A 34 -21.33 -3.47 -1.45
N LYS A 35 -20.61 -2.36 -1.26
CA LYS A 35 -20.86 -1.43 -0.17
C LYS A 35 -22.28 -0.84 -0.25
N ALA A 36 -22.72 -0.42 -1.43
CA ALA A 36 -24.06 0.15 -1.67
C ALA A 36 -25.18 -0.88 -1.42
N GLU A 37 -24.95 -2.14 -1.82
CA GLU A 37 -25.93 -3.26 -1.61
C GLU A 37 -25.87 -3.83 -0.18
N GLY A 38 -24.97 -3.37 0.68
CA GLY A 38 -24.80 -3.95 2.03
C GLY A 38 -24.27 -5.38 2.04
N VAL A 39 -23.58 -5.80 0.97
CA VAL A 39 -23.01 -7.14 0.81
C VAL A 39 -21.56 -7.15 1.28
N SER A 40 -21.26 -7.99 2.27
CA SER A 40 -19.88 -8.16 2.77
C SER A 40 -19.08 -9.09 1.86
N LYS A 41 -18.01 -8.56 1.25
CA LYS A 41 -17.09 -9.29 0.37
C LYS A 41 -15.65 -8.84 0.55
N SER A 42 -14.73 -9.81 0.49
CA SER A 42 -13.30 -9.56 0.44
C SER A 42 -12.78 -9.63 -1.00
N ILE A 43 -12.15 -8.54 -1.46
CA ILE A 43 -11.68 -8.38 -2.84
C ILE A 43 -10.17 -8.24 -2.85
N GLY A 44 -9.50 -9.10 -3.63
CA GLY A 44 -8.09 -8.97 -3.98
C GLY A 44 -7.91 -8.35 -5.35
N VAL A 45 -7.01 -7.38 -5.48
CA VAL A 45 -6.62 -6.81 -6.77
C VAL A 45 -5.13 -6.99 -7.00
N LEU A 46 -4.77 -7.47 -8.20
CA LEU A 46 -3.39 -7.70 -8.61
C LEU A 46 -2.76 -6.39 -9.07
N CYS A 47 -2.20 -5.64 -8.14
CA CYS A 47 -1.51 -4.38 -8.43
C CYS A 47 -0.59 -3.97 -7.29
N ASN A 48 0.28 -3.01 -7.56
CA ASN A 48 0.99 -2.32 -6.49
C ASN A 48 0.03 -1.44 -5.69
N ALA A 49 0.22 -1.36 -4.38
CA ALA A 49 -0.64 -0.54 -3.50
C ALA A 49 -0.63 0.94 -3.90
N VAL A 50 0.51 1.48 -4.34
CA VAL A 50 0.62 2.86 -4.84
C VAL A 50 -0.38 3.13 -5.96
N HIS A 51 -0.45 2.25 -6.96
CA HIS A 51 -1.38 2.42 -8.09
C HIS A 51 -2.85 2.38 -7.65
N LEU A 52 -3.19 1.49 -6.70
CA LEU A 52 -4.55 1.46 -6.14
C LEU A 52 -4.90 2.76 -5.43
N LEU A 53 -4.00 3.28 -4.58
CA LEU A 53 -4.24 4.51 -3.83
C LEU A 53 -4.33 5.73 -4.76
N GLU A 54 -3.47 5.82 -5.77
CA GLU A 54 -3.55 6.86 -6.81
C GLU A 54 -4.91 6.83 -7.48
N ARG A 55 -5.36 5.64 -7.89
CA ARG A 55 -6.65 5.49 -8.57
C ARG A 55 -7.84 5.85 -7.68
N LEU A 56 -7.78 5.54 -6.38
CA LEU A 56 -8.81 5.96 -5.42
C LEU A 56 -8.88 7.49 -5.30
N ILE A 57 -7.71 8.16 -5.22
CA ILE A 57 -7.61 9.62 -5.16
C ILE A 57 -8.15 10.27 -6.44
N GLU A 58 -7.73 9.79 -7.62
CA GLU A 58 -8.20 10.28 -8.93
C GLU A 58 -9.71 10.20 -9.06
N ARG A 59 -10.31 9.12 -8.58
CA ARG A 59 -11.77 8.90 -8.63
C ARG A 59 -12.51 9.55 -7.45
N ASN A 60 -11.81 10.22 -6.55
CA ASN A 60 -12.34 10.79 -5.32
C ASN A 60 -13.15 9.76 -4.48
N ILE A 61 -12.65 8.53 -4.42
CA ILE A 61 -13.21 7.44 -3.61
C ILE A 61 -12.39 7.34 -2.35
N ILE A 62 -13.03 7.58 -1.21
CA ILE A 62 -12.39 7.60 0.09
C ILE A 62 -12.81 6.33 0.85
N PRO A 63 -11.87 5.43 1.20
CA PRO A 63 -12.18 4.27 2.01
C PRO A 63 -12.51 4.70 3.45
N ASP A 64 -13.38 3.97 4.13
CA ASP A 64 -13.69 4.22 5.54
C ASP A 64 -12.44 3.99 6.41
N THR A 65 -11.68 2.95 6.06
CA THR A 65 -10.43 2.58 6.74
C THR A 65 -9.33 2.28 5.72
N LEU A 66 -8.14 2.79 5.97
CA LEU A 66 -6.96 2.55 5.17
C LEU A 66 -5.82 2.03 6.03
N THR A 67 -5.28 0.85 5.69
CA THR A 67 -4.15 0.28 6.41
C THR A 67 -3.10 -0.31 5.48
N ASP A 68 -1.82 -0.20 5.89
CA ASP A 68 -0.71 -0.91 5.24
C ASP A 68 -0.22 -2.07 6.10
N GLN A 69 0.00 -3.22 5.45
CA GLN A 69 0.53 -4.45 6.04
C GLN A 69 1.69 -5.04 5.22
N THR A 70 2.37 -4.23 4.44
CA THR A 70 3.56 -4.65 3.68
C THR A 70 4.71 -5.01 4.62
N SER A 71 5.70 -5.77 4.12
CA SER A 71 6.91 -6.10 4.89
C SER A 71 7.99 -5.02 4.70
N ALA A 72 7.64 -3.75 4.89
CA ALA A 72 8.49 -2.59 4.63
C ALA A 72 9.76 -2.49 5.52
N HIS A 73 9.87 -3.34 6.56
CA HIS A 73 11.09 -3.47 7.35
C HIS A 73 12.28 -3.99 6.53
N ASP A 74 12.03 -4.77 5.47
CA ASP A 74 13.03 -5.23 4.51
C ASP A 74 12.74 -4.63 3.12
N PRO A 75 13.44 -3.56 2.74
CA PRO A 75 13.18 -2.90 1.46
C PRO A 75 13.58 -3.74 0.24
N LEU A 76 14.47 -4.73 0.41
CA LEU A 76 14.92 -5.59 -0.69
C LEU A 76 13.93 -6.73 -0.98
N ILE A 77 13.45 -7.41 0.06
CA ILE A 77 12.63 -8.61 -0.09
C ILE A 77 11.14 -8.32 0.17
N GLY A 78 10.86 -7.40 1.08
CA GLY A 78 9.52 -7.19 1.61
C GLY A 78 8.67 -6.13 0.90
N TYR A 79 9.25 -5.36 -0.03
CA TYR A 79 8.53 -4.31 -0.72
C TYR A 79 8.80 -4.29 -2.23
N TRP A 80 7.76 -4.17 -3.05
CA TRP A 80 7.86 -4.10 -4.50
C TRP A 80 7.77 -2.66 -5.00
N PRO A 81 8.76 -2.18 -5.80
CA PRO A 81 8.70 -0.86 -6.43
C PRO A 81 7.48 -0.73 -7.35
N HIS A 82 6.87 0.47 -7.38
CA HIS A 82 5.69 0.73 -8.23
C HIS A 82 6.05 1.21 -9.64
N GLU A 83 7.24 1.78 -9.82
CA GLU A 83 7.67 2.43 -11.08
C GLU A 83 8.11 1.44 -12.15
N ILE A 84 8.33 0.19 -11.80
CA ILE A 84 8.78 -0.87 -12.69
C ILE A 84 7.86 -2.09 -12.57
N SER A 85 7.74 -2.84 -13.66
CA SER A 85 6.93 -4.06 -13.65
C SER A 85 7.50 -5.11 -12.68
N TYR A 86 6.64 -6.01 -12.20
CA TYR A 86 7.04 -7.13 -11.34
C TYR A 86 8.22 -7.93 -11.92
N ARG A 87 8.21 -8.18 -13.24
CA ARG A 87 9.29 -8.89 -13.93
C ARG A 87 10.61 -8.12 -13.89
N GLN A 88 10.56 -6.82 -14.19
CA GLN A 88 11.74 -5.95 -14.14
C GLN A 88 12.27 -5.83 -12.71
N ALA A 89 11.39 -5.71 -11.72
CA ALA A 89 11.75 -5.65 -10.32
C ALA A 89 12.48 -6.92 -9.85
N LYS A 90 12.07 -8.11 -10.30
CA LYS A 90 12.78 -9.37 -10.02
C LYS A 90 14.19 -9.37 -10.57
N ILE A 91 14.35 -8.97 -11.83
CA ILE A 91 15.66 -8.89 -12.48
C ILE A 91 16.55 -7.88 -11.75
N LEU A 92 16.05 -6.67 -11.53
CA LEU A 92 16.79 -5.60 -10.87
C LEU A 92 17.24 -5.99 -9.46
N ARG A 93 16.41 -6.72 -8.73
CA ARG A 93 16.72 -7.20 -7.38
C ARG A 93 17.97 -8.12 -7.36
N GLU A 94 18.14 -8.94 -8.39
CA GLU A 94 19.25 -9.87 -8.54
C GLU A 94 20.49 -9.19 -9.10
N GLU A 95 20.33 -8.33 -10.12
CA GLU A 95 21.44 -7.72 -10.84
C GLU A 95 21.98 -6.45 -10.16
N ASN A 96 21.12 -5.65 -9.54
CA ASN A 96 21.50 -4.41 -8.86
C ASN A 96 20.62 -4.15 -7.63
N PRO A 97 20.87 -4.83 -6.51
CA PRO A 97 20.07 -4.71 -5.30
C PRO A 97 20.10 -3.30 -4.70
N GLU A 98 21.18 -2.53 -4.85
CA GLU A 98 21.26 -1.16 -4.36
C GLU A 98 20.26 -0.26 -5.08
N GLN A 99 20.23 -0.31 -6.40
CA GLN A 99 19.24 0.43 -7.21
C GLN A 99 17.81 -0.04 -6.92
N TYR A 100 17.59 -1.34 -6.72
CA TYR A 100 16.27 -1.84 -6.31
C TYR A 100 15.81 -1.22 -5.00
N ILE A 101 16.69 -1.15 -4.00
CA ILE A 101 16.40 -0.54 -2.70
C ILE A 101 16.03 0.95 -2.86
N GLU A 102 16.70 1.70 -3.73
CA GLU A 102 16.34 3.09 -4.02
C GLU A 102 14.91 3.22 -4.57
N TYR A 103 14.54 2.37 -5.54
CA TYR A 103 13.18 2.32 -6.07
C TYR A 103 12.16 1.91 -5.00
N ALA A 104 12.51 0.97 -4.12
CA ALA A 104 11.64 0.55 -3.02
C ALA A 104 11.41 1.70 -2.02
N TYR A 105 12.45 2.44 -1.64
CA TYR A 105 12.31 3.61 -0.76
C TYR A 105 11.44 4.71 -1.37
N ARG A 106 11.63 5.02 -2.65
CA ARG A 106 10.80 5.99 -3.38
C ARG A 106 9.34 5.56 -3.40
N SER A 107 9.11 4.27 -3.61
CA SER A 107 7.77 3.70 -3.61
C SER A 107 7.12 3.72 -2.23
N MET A 108 7.86 3.42 -1.17
CA MET A 108 7.36 3.53 0.21
C MET A 108 7.05 4.99 0.59
N PHE A 109 7.89 5.95 0.18
CA PHE A 109 7.61 7.36 0.33
C PHE A 109 6.29 7.76 -0.37
N ARG A 110 6.14 7.38 -1.65
CA ARG A 110 4.91 7.66 -2.40
C ARG A 110 3.68 7.02 -1.78
N HIS A 111 3.81 5.78 -1.30
CA HIS A 111 2.73 5.07 -0.61
C HIS A 111 2.25 5.83 0.64
N VAL A 112 3.17 6.26 1.49
CA VAL A 112 2.85 7.04 2.70
C VAL A 112 2.24 8.40 2.34
N ASP A 113 2.76 9.10 1.34
CA ASP A 113 2.21 10.37 0.85
C ASP A 113 0.73 10.22 0.42
N LEU A 114 0.41 9.15 -0.32
CA LEU A 114 -0.97 8.86 -0.73
C LEU A 114 -1.87 8.47 0.45
N MET A 115 -1.33 7.74 1.43
CA MET A 115 -2.08 7.44 2.67
C MET A 115 -2.44 8.72 3.43
N LEU A 116 -1.49 9.67 3.53
CA LEU A 116 -1.72 10.98 4.16
C LEU A 116 -2.76 11.80 3.39
N GLN A 117 -2.72 11.81 2.05
CA GLN A 117 -3.74 12.48 1.24
C GLN A 117 -5.15 11.90 1.45
N LEU A 118 -5.27 10.58 1.57
CA LEU A 118 -6.57 9.93 1.86
C LEU A 118 -7.01 10.17 3.31
N MET A 119 -6.08 10.26 4.25
CA MET A 119 -6.36 10.67 5.63
C MET A 119 -6.95 12.09 5.68
N ASP A 120 -6.36 13.05 4.96
CA ASP A 120 -6.90 14.43 4.84
C ASP A 120 -8.32 14.46 4.27
N LYS A 121 -8.65 13.49 3.41
CA LYS A 121 -9.99 13.33 2.85
C LYS A 121 -10.97 12.60 3.79
N GLY A 122 -10.51 12.14 4.95
CA GLY A 122 -11.35 11.54 5.99
C GLY A 122 -11.21 10.04 6.17
N ALA A 123 -10.27 9.37 5.50
CA ALA A 123 -10.00 7.95 5.74
C ALA A 123 -9.37 7.73 7.13
N ILE A 124 -9.88 6.78 7.91
CA ILE A 124 -9.21 6.34 9.15
C ILE A 124 -7.96 5.56 8.77
N THR A 125 -6.79 6.18 8.95
CA THR A 125 -5.52 5.67 8.42
C THR A 125 -4.60 5.19 9.53
N PHE A 126 -3.97 4.02 9.34
CA PHE A 126 -2.93 3.47 10.22
C PHE A 126 -2.06 2.46 9.47
N ASP A 127 -0.83 2.20 9.94
CA ASP A 127 -0.04 1.03 9.53
C ASP A 127 -0.07 -0.08 10.62
N TYR A 128 0.37 -1.26 10.27
CA TYR A 128 0.41 -2.38 11.22
C TYR A 128 1.69 -2.44 12.06
N GLY A 129 2.57 -1.43 11.98
CA GLY A 129 3.85 -1.38 12.69
C GLY A 129 5.00 -2.02 11.90
N ASN A 130 4.99 -1.90 10.59
CA ASN A 130 5.91 -2.54 9.63
C ASN A 130 7.07 -1.65 9.16
N ASN A 131 7.28 -0.50 9.79
CA ASN A 131 8.32 0.48 9.49
C ASN A 131 8.15 1.29 8.19
N ILE A 132 7.05 1.22 7.47
CA ILE A 132 6.86 1.98 6.22
C ILE A 132 7.02 3.49 6.43
N ARG A 133 6.51 4.03 7.54
CA ARG A 133 6.62 5.45 7.90
C ARG A 133 8.08 5.86 8.15
N ALA A 134 8.85 5.01 8.84
CA ALA A 134 10.27 5.25 9.07
C ALA A 134 11.06 5.24 7.75
N ARG A 135 10.75 4.33 6.82
CA ARG A 135 11.36 4.28 5.50
C ARG A 135 11.04 5.52 4.66
N ALA A 136 9.79 5.99 4.70
CA ALA A 136 9.40 7.24 4.04
C ALA A 136 10.17 8.45 4.62
N ARG A 137 10.35 8.52 5.94
CA ARG A 137 11.16 9.55 6.59
C ARG A 137 12.63 9.49 6.16
N GLU A 138 13.25 8.31 6.16
CA GLU A 138 14.62 8.12 5.69
C GLU A 138 14.81 8.62 4.24
N TYR A 139 13.80 8.39 3.39
CA TYR A 139 13.81 8.91 2.01
C TYR A 139 13.78 10.44 1.97
N ILE A 140 12.91 11.08 2.77
CA ILE A 140 12.84 12.54 2.87
C ILE A 140 14.18 13.13 3.33
N GLU A 141 14.78 12.56 4.36
CA GLU A 141 16.06 13.01 4.92
C GLU A 141 17.22 12.92 3.91
N LYS A 142 17.19 11.90 3.04
CA LYS A 142 18.21 11.70 1.99
C LYS A 142 18.01 12.60 0.77
N THR A 143 16.77 12.90 0.40
CA THR A 143 16.45 13.54 -0.88
C THR A 143 15.95 14.97 -0.76
N ASN A 144 15.62 15.42 0.46
CA ASN A 144 14.89 16.66 0.73
C ASN A 144 13.54 16.78 -0.02
N SER A 145 12.94 15.63 -0.35
CA SER A 145 11.66 15.57 -1.05
C SER A 145 10.51 15.67 -0.04
N PRO A 146 9.73 16.77 -0.01
CA PRO A 146 8.60 16.89 0.90
C PRO A 146 7.42 16.02 0.43
N PHE A 147 6.51 15.70 1.34
CA PHE A 147 5.19 15.18 0.97
C PHE A 147 4.37 16.24 0.23
N THR A 148 3.35 15.80 -0.49
CA THR A 148 2.37 16.71 -1.12
C THR A 148 1.43 17.33 -0.10
N THR A 149 1.33 16.75 1.09
CA THR A 149 0.60 17.27 2.26
C THR A 149 1.57 17.96 3.23
N HIS A 150 1.04 18.72 4.19
CA HIS A 150 1.85 19.34 5.28
C HIS A 150 2.13 18.37 6.43
N HIS A 151 1.82 17.10 6.26
CA HIS A 151 1.95 16.06 7.29
C HIS A 151 3.37 15.52 7.45
N SER A 152 3.62 15.00 8.65
CA SER A 152 4.73 14.09 8.94
C SER A 152 4.34 12.65 8.58
N PRO A 153 5.31 11.76 8.22
CA PRO A 153 5.03 10.33 8.06
C PRO A 153 4.40 9.67 9.29
N PHE A 154 4.50 10.30 10.46
CA PHE A 154 4.02 9.77 11.73
C PHE A 154 2.68 10.37 12.19
N ASP A 155 2.01 11.18 11.36
CA ASP A 155 0.72 11.78 11.72
C ASP A 155 -0.42 10.76 11.74
N PHE A 156 -0.29 9.61 11.06
CA PHE A 156 -1.15 8.46 11.35
C PHE A 156 -0.44 7.43 12.24
N PRO A 157 -1.17 6.72 13.11
CA PRO A 157 -0.58 5.81 14.07
C PRO A 157 -0.12 4.48 13.45
N GLY A 158 0.86 3.82 14.08
CA GLY A 158 1.07 2.39 13.91
C GLY A 158 0.15 1.62 14.85
N PHE A 159 -0.60 0.66 14.35
CA PHE A 159 -1.60 -0.07 15.14
C PHE A 159 -1.01 -0.76 16.37
N VAL A 160 0.07 -1.51 16.18
CA VAL A 160 0.70 -2.25 17.29
C VAL A 160 1.25 -1.31 18.36
N PRO A 161 2.07 -0.26 18.04
CA PRO A 161 2.57 0.63 19.08
C PRO A 161 1.49 1.52 19.71
N ALA A 162 0.44 1.91 18.98
CA ALA A 162 -0.57 2.82 19.51
C ALA A 162 -1.68 2.11 20.29
N TYR A 163 -2.09 0.91 19.88
CA TYR A 163 -3.29 0.26 20.39
C TYR A 163 -3.05 -1.07 21.12
N ILE A 164 -1.92 -1.73 20.88
CA ILE A 164 -1.63 -3.03 21.49
C ILE A 164 -0.63 -2.91 22.65
N ARG A 165 0.48 -2.16 22.48
CA ARG A 165 1.52 -2.03 23.52
C ARG A 165 1.11 -1.25 24.76
N PRO A 166 0.17 -0.28 24.73
CA PRO A 166 -0.30 0.39 25.93
C PRO A 166 -1.18 -0.45 26.85
N LEU A 167 -1.65 -1.64 26.39
CA LEU A 167 -2.43 -2.58 27.19
C LEU A 167 -1.52 -3.50 28.01
#